data_ff78997e2557f28d37e77316a2cd0401
#
_entry.id   ff78997e2557f28d37e77316a2cd0401
#
_cell.length_a   1.000
_cell.length_b   1.000
_cell.length_c   1.000
_cell.angle_alpha   90.00
_cell.angle_beta   90.00
_cell.angle_gamma   90.00
#
_symmetry.space_group_name_H-M   'P 1'
#
loop_
_entity.id
_entity.type
_entity.pdbx_description
1 polymer ?
#
loop_
_entity_poly.entity_id
_entity_poly.type
_entity_poly.pdbx_seq_one_letter_code
_entity_poly.pdbx_strand_id
1 'polypeptide(L)'
;GYGSHNTIDFGKLSGVVGLFGQNRCGKSSIPGTIMYSLYNSNDRGLTSNAHVVNYRKKEANSDLTFSVNSKLYRLERQSVRYTSRRKGTDGAQTYLNLFEVDEDGCILRDLSGEQRRDTEKELRDLIGSPEEFMMTSFAAQGDMNAFINKGSTDRKKLLSTFMGLDVFDEINKKIRVEGEGIKGMLKRMDEKDWVAEIRKKKHRIGQLTEENVDLKMEIDELSERLSGLRNKASEDH
;
A
#
# COMPACT_ATOMS: atom_id res chain seq x y z
N GLY A 1 1.27 13.89 32.15
CA GLY A 1 0.26 12.93 31.68
C GLY A 1 -0.70 12.56 32.79
N TYR A 2 -1.88 12.12 32.41
CA TYR A 2 -2.91 11.66 33.34
C TYR A 2 -2.48 10.36 34.03
N GLY A 3 -3.04 10.11 35.21
CA GLY A 3 -2.88 8.84 35.93
C GLY A 3 -3.77 7.74 35.33
N SER A 4 -4.23 6.82 36.21
CA SER A 4 -5.21 5.80 35.86
C SER A 4 -6.64 6.31 36.07
N HIS A 5 -7.59 5.70 35.36
CA HIS A 5 -9.03 5.94 35.52
C HIS A 5 -9.51 7.37 35.18
N ASN A 6 -9.03 7.94 34.09
CA ASN A 6 -9.58 9.17 33.54
C ASN A 6 -10.50 8.87 32.37
N THR A 7 -11.76 9.24 32.48
CA THR A 7 -12.78 9.08 31.44
C THR A 7 -13.36 10.43 31.08
N ILE A 8 -13.51 10.69 29.79
CA ILE A 8 -14.19 11.87 29.26
C ILE A 8 -15.33 11.39 28.38
N ASP A 9 -16.55 11.66 28.79
CA ASP A 9 -17.75 11.33 28.02
C ASP A 9 -18.10 12.53 27.12
N PHE A 10 -17.65 12.45 25.87
CA PHE A 10 -17.93 13.48 24.86
C PHE A 10 -19.41 13.52 24.47
N GLY A 11 -20.16 12.42 24.65
CA GLY A 11 -21.59 12.36 24.37
C GLY A 11 -22.44 13.24 25.29
N LYS A 12 -21.89 13.61 26.45
CA LYS A 12 -22.53 14.57 27.39
C LYS A 12 -22.23 16.03 27.07
N LEU A 13 -21.32 16.28 26.09
CA LEU A 13 -20.93 17.62 25.72
C LEU A 13 -21.74 18.05 24.49
N SER A 14 -22.18 19.31 24.47
CA SER A 14 -22.92 19.89 23.35
C SER A 14 -22.47 21.31 23.06
N GLY A 15 -22.56 21.73 21.79
CA GLY A 15 -22.17 23.08 21.36
C GLY A 15 -20.66 23.33 21.48
N VAL A 16 -20.28 24.55 21.84
CA VAL A 16 -18.88 24.96 22.01
C VAL A 16 -18.44 24.70 23.45
N VAL A 17 -17.45 23.84 23.61
CA VAL A 17 -16.91 23.44 24.92
C VAL A 17 -15.55 24.05 25.15
N GLY A 18 -15.39 24.83 26.21
CA GLY A 18 -14.12 25.42 26.64
C GLY A 18 -13.40 24.55 27.67
N LEU A 19 -12.12 24.25 27.44
CA LEU A 19 -11.26 23.55 28.37
C LEU A 19 -10.33 24.52 29.09
N PHE A 20 -10.60 24.79 30.36
CA PHE A 20 -9.87 25.76 31.16
C PHE A 20 -8.98 25.10 32.20
N GLY A 21 -7.87 25.71 32.53
CA GLY A 21 -6.96 25.23 33.57
C GLY A 21 -5.58 25.92 33.47
N GLN A 22 -4.77 25.74 34.48
CA GLN A 22 -3.40 26.25 34.53
C GLN A 22 -2.51 25.67 33.43
N ASN A 23 -1.43 26.35 33.11
CA ASN A 23 -0.44 25.83 32.20
C ASN A 23 0.18 24.54 32.78
N ARG A 24 0.50 23.58 31.91
CA ARG A 24 1.06 22.26 32.26
C ARG A 24 0.12 21.33 33.05
N CYS A 25 -1.14 21.65 33.24
CA CYS A 25 -2.10 20.72 33.87
C CYS A 25 -2.60 19.59 32.96
N GLY A 26 -2.17 19.57 31.70
CA GLY A 26 -2.50 18.46 30.78
C GLY A 26 -3.63 18.74 29.80
N LYS A 27 -4.11 19.97 29.64
CA LYS A 27 -5.19 20.33 28.69
C LYS A 27 -4.92 19.77 27.28
N SER A 28 -3.75 20.01 26.75
CA SER A 28 -3.33 19.52 25.41
C SER A 28 -3.16 18.01 25.34
N SER A 29 -3.13 17.31 26.47
CA SER A 29 -3.03 15.84 26.45
C SER A 29 -4.35 15.18 26.09
N ILE A 30 -5.49 15.87 26.22
CA ILE A 30 -6.79 15.34 25.85
C ILE A 30 -6.90 15.13 24.34
N PRO A 31 -6.77 16.17 23.50
CA PRO A 31 -6.72 16.00 22.05
C PRO A 31 -5.54 15.13 21.61
N GLY A 32 -4.38 15.24 22.25
CA GLY A 32 -3.24 14.38 21.99
C GLY A 32 -3.52 12.87 22.24
N THR A 33 -4.38 12.56 23.21
CA THR A 33 -4.81 11.17 23.44
C THR A 33 -5.70 10.66 22.31
N ILE A 34 -6.59 11.46 21.77
CA ILE A 34 -7.40 11.10 20.60
C ILE A 34 -6.49 10.77 19.42
N MET A 35 -5.53 11.64 19.12
CA MET A 35 -4.54 11.41 18.05
C MET A 35 -3.70 10.17 18.29
N TYR A 36 -3.31 9.92 19.52
CA TYR A 36 -2.59 8.69 19.88
C TYR A 36 -3.47 7.46 19.68
N SER A 37 -4.70 7.49 20.15
CA SER A 37 -5.63 6.36 20.03
C SER A 37 -5.87 6.00 18.57
N LEU A 38 -6.19 6.97 17.73
CA LEU A 38 -6.51 6.77 16.32
C LEU A 38 -5.27 6.43 15.48
N TYR A 39 -4.20 7.20 15.61
CA TYR A 39 -3.09 7.18 14.64
C TYR A 39 -1.72 6.83 15.22
N ASN A 40 -1.64 6.48 16.50
CA ASN A 40 -0.37 6.24 17.18
C ASN A 40 0.60 7.43 17.07
N SER A 41 0.07 8.62 16.99
CA SER A 41 0.77 9.88 16.83
C SER A 41 0.31 10.86 17.89
N ASN A 42 0.91 12.02 17.92
CA ASN A 42 0.42 13.16 18.69
C ASN A 42 0.43 14.41 17.84
N ASP A 43 -0.19 15.46 18.38
CA ASP A 43 -0.26 16.80 17.78
C ASP A 43 1.10 17.48 17.56
N ARG A 44 2.17 16.92 18.11
CA ARG A 44 3.55 17.48 18.08
C ARG A 44 4.51 16.66 17.22
N GLY A 45 4.04 15.66 16.49
CA GLY A 45 4.86 14.84 15.62
C GLY A 45 5.90 13.97 16.36
N LEU A 46 5.58 13.51 17.59
CA LEU A 46 6.49 12.61 18.31
C LEU A 46 6.70 11.31 17.56
N THR A 47 7.96 10.97 17.35
CA THR A 47 8.39 9.84 16.55
C THR A 47 8.53 8.53 17.33
N SER A 48 8.50 8.59 18.67
CA SER A 48 8.69 7.41 19.52
C SER A 48 7.55 7.19 20.48
N ASN A 49 6.96 6.01 20.44
CA ASN A 49 5.89 5.58 21.36
C ASN A 49 6.34 5.57 22.84
N ALA A 50 7.65 5.48 23.10
CA ALA A 50 8.19 5.58 24.46
C ALA A 50 7.87 6.93 25.13
N HIS A 51 7.71 8.01 24.34
CA HIS A 51 7.39 9.34 24.84
C HIS A 51 5.90 9.52 25.18
N VAL A 52 5.02 8.66 24.66
CA VAL A 52 3.59 8.66 24.99
C VAL A 52 3.38 8.10 26.40
N VAL A 53 4.16 7.10 26.77
CA VAL A 53 4.08 6.47 28.08
C VAL A 53 4.63 7.44 29.13
N ASN A 54 3.83 7.75 30.16
CA ASN A 54 4.29 8.55 31.29
C ASN A 54 5.59 7.97 31.85
N TYR A 55 6.62 8.82 32.09
CA TYR A 55 7.91 8.38 32.57
C TYR A 55 7.88 7.64 33.92
N ARG A 56 6.81 7.85 34.72
CA ARG A 56 6.57 7.17 36.00
C ARG A 56 5.83 5.86 35.86
N LYS A 57 5.39 5.50 34.64
CA LYS A 57 4.58 4.29 34.38
C LYS A 57 5.29 3.40 33.37
N LYS A 58 4.95 2.11 33.42
CA LYS A 58 5.48 1.13 32.46
C LYS A 58 4.66 1.05 31.18
N GLU A 59 3.40 1.46 31.24
CA GLU A 59 2.44 1.37 30.13
C GLU A 59 1.55 2.60 30.03
N ALA A 60 0.98 2.79 28.87
CA ALA A 60 -0.10 3.73 28.60
C ALA A 60 -1.20 2.99 27.85
N ASN A 61 -2.42 3.13 28.33
CA ASN A 61 -3.62 2.53 27.75
C ASN A 61 -4.56 3.64 27.33
N SER A 62 -5.18 3.49 26.17
CA SER A 62 -6.31 4.32 25.73
C SER A 62 -7.43 3.42 25.21
N ASP A 63 -8.64 3.78 25.58
CA ASP A 63 -9.88 3.18 25.11
C ASP A 63 -10.72 4.32 24.55
N LEU A 64 -11.07 4.25 23.27
CA LEU A 64 -11.80 5.28 22.55
C LEU A 64 -12.99 4.67 21.85
N THR A 65 -14.19 5.12 22.23
CA THR A 65 -15.42 4.79 21.52
C THR A 65 -15.82 5.93 20.60
N PHE A 66 -16.11 5.61 19.35
CA PHE A 66 -16.50 6.59 18.34
C PHE A 66 -17.54 5.99 17.36
N SER A 67 -18.25 6.85 16.64
CA SER A 67 -19.22 6.40 15.64
C SER A 67 -18.82 6.81 14.24
N VAL A 68 -19.01 5.89 13.28
CA VAL A 68 -18.86 6.14 11.84
C VAL A 68 -20.05 5.50 11.13
N ASN A 69 -20.74 6.26 10.27
CA ASN A 69 -21.88 5.75 9.50
C ASN A 69 -22.94 5.05 10.37
N SER A 70 -23.28 5.64 11.54
CA SER A 70 -24.25 5.13 12.51
C SER A 70 -23.88 3.80 13.18
N LYS A 71 -22.64 3.36 13.06
CA LYS A 71 -22.08 2.22 13.79
C LYS A 71 -21.12 2.70 14.85
N LEU A 72 -21.09 2.01 15.98
CA LEU A 72 -20.19 2.29 17.08
C LEU A 72 -18.97 1.37 17.01
N TYR A 73 -17.81 1.96 17.24
CA TYR A 73 -16.52 1.26 17.28
C TYR A 73 -15.81 1.57 18.58
N ARG A 74 -15.17 0.55 19.12
CA ARG A 74 -14.29 0.66 20.29
C ARG A 74 -12.87 0.32 19.87
N LEU A 75 -11.96 1.25 20.11
CA LEU A 75 -10.55 1.16 19.79
C LEU A 75 -9.72 1.14 21.07
N GLU A 76 -9.02 0.05 21.31
CA GLU A 76 -8.13 -0.12 22.44
C GLU A 76 -6.68 -0.06 21.97
N ARG A 77 -5.88 0.87 22.49
CA ARG A 77 -4.46 0.97 22.21
C ARG A 77 -3.66 0.95 23.50
N GLN A 78 -2.68 0.06 23.55
CA GLN A 78 -1.76 -0.08 24.66
C GLN A 78 -0.32 0.08 24.18
N SER A 79 0.47 0.89 24.85
CA SER A 79 1.93 0.97 24.66
C SER A 79 2.65 0.57 25.93
N VAL A 80 3.51 -0.44 25.84
CA VAL A 80 4.31 -0.96 26.95
C VAL A 80 5.77 -0.59 26.72
N ARG A 81 6.36 0.15 27.66
CA ARG A 81 7.76 0.57 27.62
C ARG A 81 8.69 -0.63 27.88
N TYR A 82 9.75 -0.72 27.12
CA TYR A 82 10.84 -1.64 27.36
C TYR A 82 12.20 -0.96 27.15
N THR A 83 13.22 -1.43 27.85
CA THR A 83 14.61 -1.00 27.63
C THR A 83 15.34 -2.06 26.83
N SER A 84 15.84 -1.70 25.65
CA SER A 84 16.59 -2.63 24.80
C SER A 84 17.93 -2.97 25.45
N ARG A 85 18.13 -4.26 25.80
CA ARG A 85 19.40 -4.74 26.39
C ARG A 85 20.61 -4.53 25.47
N ARG A 86 20.41 -4.54 24.15
CA ARG A 86 21.50 -4.38 23.16
C ARG A 86 21.90 -2.93 22.91
N LYS A 87 20.96 -1.99 22.98
CA LYS A 87 21.19 -0.59 22.58
C LYS A 87 21.12 0.38 23.75
N GLY A 88 20.72 -0.05 24.94
CA GLY A 88 20.50 0.82 26.11
C GLY A 88 19.44 1.90 25.87
N THR A 89 18.65 1.78 24.79
CA THR A 89 17.63 2.76 24.42
C THR A 89 16.25 2.30 24.85
N ASP A 90 15.44 3.23 25.35
CA ASP A 90 14.05 2.97 25.69
C ASP A 90 13.22 2.92 24.42
N GLY A 91 12.38 1.89 24.32
CA GLY A 91 11.38 1.71 23.28
C GLY A 91 10.00 1.46 23.88
N ALA A 92 8.98 1.37 23.04
CA ALA A 92 7.67 0.89 23.45
C ALA A 92 7.08 -0.04 22.39
N GLN A 93 6.50 -1.13 22.85
CA GLN A 93 5.70 -2.03 22.01
C GLN A 93 4.25 -1.59 22.11
N THR A 94 3.59 -1.46 20.97
CA THR A 94 2.19 -1.00 20.89
C THR A 94 1.30 -2.11 20.37
N TYR A 95 0.21 -2.35 21.08
CA TYR A 95 -0.90 -3.25 20.75
C TYR A 95 -2.10 -2.42 20.34
N LEU A 96 -2.94 -2.96 19.46
CA LEU A 96 -4.11 -2.29 18.93
C LEU A 96 -5.20 -3.32 18.66
N ASN A 97 -6.39 -3.06 19.22
CA ASN A 97 -7.60 -3.83 18.96
C ASN A 97 -8.71 -2.88 18.51
N LEU A 98 -9.52 -3.33 17.56
CA LEU A 98 -10.64 -2.60 17.01
C LEU A 98 -11.88 -3.51 17.01
N PHE A 99 -12.96 -3.04 17.62
CA PHE A 99 -14.22 -3.77 17.74
C PHE A 99 -15.38 -2.92 17.21
N GLU A 100 -16.33 -3.54 16.53
CA GLU A 100 -17.67 -2.99 16.34
C GLU A 100 -18.49 -3.37 17.58
N VAL A 101 -19.13 -2.38 18.20
CA VAL A 101 -19.85 -2.56 19.46
C VAL A 101 -21.29 -2.05 19.35
N ASP A 102 -22.16 -2.50 20.22
CA ASP A 102 -23.50 -1.95 20.37
C ASP A 102 -23.54 -0.74 21.33
N GLU A 103 -24.74 -0.20 21.58
CA GLU A 103 -24.95 0.94 22.47
C GLU A 103 -24.60 0.62 23.94
N ASP A 104 -24.69 -0.65 24.34
CA ASP A 104 -24.32 -1.13 25.67
C ASP A 104 -22.81 -1.42 25.79
N GLY A 105 -22.05 -1.31 24.69
CA GLY A 105 -20.62 -1.58 24.63
C GLY A 105 -20.26 -3.06 24.46
N CYS A 106 -21.26 -3.94 24.17
CA CYS A 106 -20.98 -5.34 23.86
C CYS A 106 -20.37 -5.49 22.49
N ILE A 107 -19.38 -6.37 22.36
CA ILE A 107 -18.66 -6.61 21.10
C ILE A 107 -19.58 -7.37 20.14
N LEU A 108 -19.91 -6.75 19.02
CA LEU A 108 -20.64 -7.36 17.92
C LEU A 108 -19.70 -8.07 16.94
N ARG A 109 -18.55 -7.46 16.67
CA ARG A 109 -17.56 -7.99 15.74
C ARG A 109 -16.14 -7.55 16.13
N ASP A 110 -15.20 -8.47 16.04
CA ASP A 110 -13.77 -8.18 16.15
C ASP A 110 -13.21 -7.86 14.76
N LEU A 111 -12.65 -6.66 14.61
CA LEU A 111 -12.02 -6.16 13.39
C LEU A 111 -10.49 -6.11 13.53
N SER A 112 -9.96 -6.64 14.62
CA SER A 112 -8.51 -6.70 14.85
C SER A 112 -7.88 -7.71 13.89
N GLY A 113 -6.85 -7.29 13.16
CA GLY A 113 -6.04 -8.17 12.32
C GLY A 113 -5.01 -8.97 13.15
N GLU A 114 -4.41 -9.97 12.53
CA GLU A 114 -3.34 -10.76 13.17
C GLU A 114 -2.14 -9.90 13.57
N GLN A 115 -1.87 -8.85 12.80
CA GLN A 115 -0.82 -7.88 13.10
C GLN A 115 -1.42 -6.49 13.29
N ARG A 116 -0.77 -5.68 14.14
CA ARG A 116 -1.15 -4.29 14.33
C ARG A 116 -1.33 -3.50 13.02
N ARG A 117 -0.53 -3.79 11.99
CA ARG A 117 -0.61 -3.10 10.68
C ARG A 117 -1.93 -3.34 9.98
N ASP A 118 -2.48 -4.54 10.12
CA ASP A 118 -3.74 -4.91 9.50
C ASP A 118 -4.89 -4.16 10.18
N THR A 119 -4.89 -4.11 11.51
CA THR A 119 -5.84 -3.30 12.28
C THR A 119 -5.70 -1.80 11.97
N GLU A 120 -4.47 -1.29 11.83
CA GLU A 120 -4.25 0.12 11.44
C GLU A 120 -4.77 0.42 10.04
N LYS A 121 -4.76 -0.55 9.13
CA LYS A 121 -5.33 -0.40 7.78
C LYS A 121 -6.84 -0.31 7.84
N GLU A 122 -7.50 -1.27 8.52
CA GLU A 122 -8.96 -1.24 8.74
C GLU A 122 -9.41 0.08 9.38
N LEU A 123 -8.67 0.55 10.37
CA LEU A 123 -8.97 1.82 11.02
C LEU A 123 -8.86 3.02 10.05
N ARG A 124 -7.84 3.05 9.19
CA ARG A 124 -7.69 4.11 8.18
C ARG A 124 -8.76 4.06 7.10
N ASP A 125 -9.19 2.87 6.73
CA ASP A 125 -10.29 2.69 5.78
C ASP A 125 -11.62 3.21 6.36
N LEU A 126 -11.78 3.20 7.71
CA LEU A 126 -12.95 3.74 8.40
C LEU A 126 -12.91 5.26 8.59
N ILE A 127 -11.76 5.82 9.01
CA ILE A 127 -11.68 7.22 9.50
C ILE A 127 -10.76 8.11 8.68
N GLY A 128 -10.12 7.58 7.63
CA GLY A 128 -9.16 8.31 6.80
C GLY A 128 -7.75 8.39 7.39
N SER A 129 -6.89 9.13 6.72
CA SER A 129 -5.49 9.34 7.11
C SER A 129 -5.35 10.35 8.27
N PRO A 130 -4.22 10.31 9.02
CA PRO A 130 -3.92 11.32 10.04
C PRO A 130 -3.92 12.75 9.48
N GLU A 131 -3.44 12.92 8.26
CA GLU A 131 -3.37 14.20 7.57
C GLU A 131 -4.77 14.77 7.28
N GLU A 132 -5.68 13.93 6.81
CA GLU A 132 -7.08 14.30 6.56
C GLU A 132 -7.77 14.69 7.86
N PHE A 133 -7.60 13.90 8.91
CA PHE A 133 -8.18 14.17 10.22
C PHE A 133 -7.67 15.49 10.82
N MET A 134 -6.35 15.74 10.75
CA MET A 134 -5.74 16.97 11.20
C MET A 134 -6.22 18.21 10.44
N MET A 135 -6.67 18.04 9.21
CA MET A 135 -7.13 19.15 8.38
C MET A 135 -8.63 19.44 8.52
N THR A 136 -9.42 18.43 8.89
CA THR A 136 -10.88 18.54 8.89
C THR A 136 -11.46 18.63 10.30
N SER A 137 -10.94 17.82 11.20
CA SER A 137 -11.57 17.57 12.50
C SER A 137 -10.70 18.00 13.68
N PHE A 138 -9.42 18.26 13.45
CA PHE A 138 -8.46 18.53 14.50
C PHE A 138 -7.52 19.68 14.14
N ALA A 139 -7.53 20.75 14.91
CA ALA A 139 -6.60 21.86 14.75
C ALA A 139 -5.55 21.85 15.87
N ALA A 140 -4.29 21.57 15.52
CA ALA A 140 -3.19 21.66 16.47
C ALA A 140 -2.84 23.13 16.77
N GLN A 141 -2.30 23.36 17.96
CA GLN A 141 -1.83 24.70 18.35
C GLN A 141 -0.67 25.15 17.43
N GLY A 142 -0.86 26.24 16.73
CA GLY A 142 0.11 26.80 15.77
C GLY A 142 -0.11 26.39 14.31
N ASP A 143 -0.95 25.40 14.02
CA ASP A 143 -1.17 24.85 12.68
C ASP A 143 -2.52 25.21 12.04
N MET A 144 -3.26 26.17 12.63
CA MET A 144 -4.55 26.59 12.05
C MET A 144 -4.44 27.05 10.59
N ASN A 145 -3.26 27.49 10.17
CA ASN A 145 -2.98 27.90 8.79
C ASN A 145 -2.15 26.87 8.01
N ALA A 146 -2.02 25.64 8.50
CA ALA A 146 -1.18 24.62 7.85
C ALA A 146 -1.56 24.39 6.39
N PHE A 147 -2.85 24.37 6.08
CA PHE A 147 -3.32 24.28 4.70
C PHE A 147 -2.94 25.49 3.84
N ILE A 148 -3.09 26.69 4.39
CA ILE A 148 -2.80 27.95 3.66
C ILE A 148 -1.29 28.05 3.39
N ASN A 149 -0.46 27.61 4.34
CA ASN A 149 0.99 27.68 4.27
C ASN A 149 1.60 26.59 3.36
N LYS A 150 0.84 25.57 2.98
CA LYS A 150 1.32 24.53 2.03
C LYS A 150 1.46 25.09 0.63
N GLY A 151 2.41 24.53 -0.14
CA GLY A 151 2.59 24.84 -1.55
C GLY A 151 1.34 24.47 -2.39
N SER A 152 1.20 25.06 -3.56
CA SER A 152 0.04 24.83 -4.46
C SER A 152 -0.14 23.34 -4.79
N THR A 153 0.95 22.62 -5.03
CA THR A 153 0.92 21.18 -5.35
C THR A 153 0.41 20.35 -4.18
N ASP A 154 0.87 20.64 -2.94
CA ASP A 154 0.44 19.89 -1.76
C ASP A 154 -1.02 20.19 -1.41
N ARG A 155 -1.47 21.42 -1.59
CA ARG A 155 -2.89 21.77 -1.42
C ARG A 155 -3.78 21.04 -2.41
N LYS A 156 -3.38 20.98 -3.70
CA LYS A 156 -4.11 20.23 -4.73
C LYS A 156 -4.20 18.75 -4.39
N LYS A 157 -3.08 18.14 -3.98
CA LYS A 157 -3.03 16.75 -3.59
C LYS A 157 -3.98 16.46 -2.43
N LEU A 158 -3.94 17.28 -1.39
CA LEU A 158 -4.83 17.13 -0.24
C LEU A 158 -6.30 17.26 -0.59
N LEU A 159 -6.65 18.25 -1.43
CA LEU A 159 -8.02 18.39 -1.94
C LEU A 159 -8.44 17.20 -2.80
N SER A 160 -7.51 16.67 -3.63
CA SER A 160 -7.74 15.47 -4.43
C SER A 160 -8.08 14.27 -3.54
N THR A 161 -7.30 14.04 -2.50
CA THR A 161 -7.55 12.95 -1.51
C THR A 161 -8.87 13.17 -0.79
N PHE A 162 -9.13 14.39 -0.32
CA PHE A 162 -10.39 14.73 0.36
C PHE A 162 -11.63 14.52 -0.53
N MET A 163 -11.51 14.78 -1.83
CA MET A 163 -12.57 14.55 -2.83
C MET A 163 -12.63 13.10 -3.33
N GLY A 164 -11.77 12.20 -2.86
CA GLY A 164 -11.68 10.82 -3.32
C GLY A 164 -11.19 10.67 -4.76
N LEU A 165 -10.44 11.67 -5.28
CA LEU A 165 -9.95 11.67 -6.65
C LEU A 165 -8.65 10.87 -6.85
N ASP A 166 -8.05 10.37 -5.79
CA ASP A 166 -6.80 9.58 -5.84
C ASP A 166 -6.97 8.30 -6.66
N VAL A 167 -8.19 7.77 -6.73
CA VAL A 167 -8.52 6.62 -7.57
C VAL A 167 -8.19 6.84 -9.04
N PHE A 168 -8.37 8.08 -9.54
CA PHE A 168 -8.03 8.43 -10.92
C PHE A 168 -6.52 8.44 -11.16
N ASP A 169 -5.74 8.87 -10.16
CA ASP A 169 -4.28 8.83 -10.23
C ASP A 169 -3.76 7.39 -10.23
N GLU A 170 -4.35 6.50 -9.45
CA GLU A 170 -4.02 5.07 -9.46
C GLU A 170 -4.36 4.40 -10.78
N ILE A 171 -5.54 4.68 -11.33
CA ILE A 171 -5.95 4.19 -12.65
C ILE A 171 -4.97 4.69 -13.72
N ASN A 172 -4.62 5.97 -13.69
CA ASN A 172 -3.67 6.56 -14.65
C ASN A 172 -2.28 5.91 -14.55
N LYS A 173 -1.79 5.64 -13.34
CA LYS A 173 -0.53 4.89 -13.14
C LYS A 173 -0.59 3.49 -13.74
N LYS A 174 -1.67 2.75 -13.51
CA LYS A 174 -1.87 1.41 -14.10
C LYS A 174 -1.89 1.45 -15.62
N ILE A 175 -2.66 2.37 -16.22
CA ILE A 175 -2.74 2.55 -17.67
C ILE A 175 -1.37 2.89 -18.26
N ARG A 176 -0.59 3.75 -17.59
CA ARG A 176 0.78 4.08 -18.05
C ARG A 176 1.68 2.87 -18.05
N VAL A 177 1.71 2.10 -16.97
CA VAL A 177 2.54 0.90 -16.85
C VAL A 177 2.19 -0.13 -17.93
N GLU A 178 0.91 -0.41 -18.12
CA GLU A 178 0.44 -1.33 -19.17
C GLU A 178 0.71 -0.80 -20.58
N GLY A 179 0.50 0.51 -20.78
CA GLY A 179 0.72 1.17 -22.07
C GLY A 179 2.20 1.27 -22.47
N GLU A 180 3.14 1.38 -21.54
CA GLU A 180 4.58 1.44 -21.85
C GLU A 180 5.10 0.16 -22.50
N GLY A 181 4.61 -0.99 -22.07
CA GLY A 181 4.94 -2.27 -22.68
C GLY A 181 4.53 -2.33 -24.16
N ILE A 182 3.30 -1.91 -24.44
CA ILE A 182 2.72 -1.88 -25.81
C ILE A 182 3.45 -0.86 -26.68
N LYS A 183 3.70 0.34 -26.16
CA LYS A 183 4.48 1.38 -26.88
C LYS A 183 5.88 0.90 -27.24
N GLY A 184 6.55 0.20 -26.31
CA GLY A 184 7.87 -0.36 -26.54
C GLY A 184 7.87 -1.47 -27.62
N MET A 185 6.80 -2.27 -27.70
CA MET A 185 6.62 -3.26 -28.77
C MET A 185 6.36 -2.57 -30.12
N LEU A 186 5.47 -1.58 -30.18
CA LEU A 186 5.17 -0.83 -31.39
C LEU A 186 6.42 -0.15 -31.93
N LYS A 187 7.18 0.54 -31.09
CA LYS A 187 8.43 1.17 -31.49
C LYS A 187 9.42 0.18 -32.12
N ARG A 188 9.59 -1.01 -31.52
CA ARG A 188 10.45 -2.07 -32.10
C ARG A 188 9.92 -2.63 -33.41
N MET A 189 8.60 -2.60 -33.63
CA MET A 189 7.99 -3.00 -34.90
C MET A 189 8.27 -1.95 -35.97
N ASP A 190 8.18 -0.67 -35.65
CA ASP A 190 8.45 0.43 -36.61
C ASP A 190 9.92 0.54 -36.98
N GLU A 191 10.85 0.22 -36.05
CA GLU A 191 12.30 0.23 -36.29
C GLU A 191 12.79 -0.92 -37.17
N LYS A 192 11.96 -1.97 -37.38
CA LYS A 192 12.33 -3.16 -38.13
C LYS A 192 11.78 -3.10 -39.55
N ASP A 193 12.67 -3.06 -40.57
CA ASP A 193 12.26 -3.16 -41.97
C ASP A 193 11.79 -4.61 -42.29
N TRP A 194 10.52 -4.84 -42.00
CA TRP A 194 9.87 -6.12 -42.24
C TRP A 194 9.87 -6.52 -43.72
N VAL A 195 9.82 -5.55 -44.64
CA VAL A 195 9.81 -5.79 -46.06
C VAL A 195 11.16 -6.37 -46.52
N ALA A 196 12.25 -5.80 -46.01
CA ALA A 196 13.60 -6.30 -46.30
C ALA A 196 13.79 -7.72 -45.69
N GLU A 197 13.31 -7.94 -44.46
CA GLU A 197 13.42 -9.27 -43.82
C GLU A 197 12.61 -10.35 -44.57
N ILE A 198 11.40 -10.02 -44.97
CA ILE A 198 10.55 -10.92 -45.72
C ILE A 198 11.22 -11.26 -47.07
N ARG A 199 11.80 -10.26 -47.76
CA ARG A 199 12.54 -10.48 -49.02
C ARG A 199 13.74 -11.42 -48.82
N LYS A 200 14.51 -11.20 -47.76
CA LYS A 200 15.64 -12.06 -47.39
C LYS A 200 15.23 -13.52 -47.10
N LYS A 201 14.15 -13.68 -46.36
CA LYS A 201 13.61 -15.02 -46.03
C LYS A 201 13.08 -15.72 -47.27
N LYS A 202 12.35 -15.02 -48.15
CA LYS A 202 11.89 -15.57 -49.44
C LYS A 202 13.01 -16.05 -50.30
N HIS A 203 14.11 -15.25 -50.43
CA HIS A 203 15.29 -15.65 -51.19
C HIS A 203 15.92 -16.93 -50.60
N ARG A 204 16.08 -17.01 -49.27
CA ARG A 204 16.62 -18.23 -48.63
C ARG A 204 15.73 -19.46 -48.81
N ILE A 205 14.38 -19.30 -48.78
CA ILE A 205 13.48 -20.37 -49.09
C ILE A 205 13.66 -20.87 -50.53
N GLY A 206 13.84 -19.94 -51.51
CA GLY A 206 14.16 -20.28 -52.90
C GLY A 206 15.43 -21.16 -53.01
N GLN A 207 16.53 -20.71 -52.40
CA GLN A 207 17.80 -21.46 -52.38
C GLN A 207 17.64 -22.88 -51.79
N LEU A 208 16.98 -22.97 -50.63
CA LEU A 208 16.73 -24.24 -49.97
C LEU A 208 15.84 -25.17 -50.79
N THR A 209 14.93 -24.60 -51.57
CA THR A 209 14.07 -25.38 -52.48
C THR A 209 14.86 -25.97 -53.63
N GLU A 210 15.76 -25.18 -54.24
CA GLU A 210 16.70 -25.64 -55.30
C GLU A 210 17.63 -26.74 -54.76
N GLU A 211 18.30 -26.49 -53.61
CA GLU A 211 19.12 -27.51 -52.95
C GLU A 211 18.37 -28.81 -52.65
N ASN A 212 17.11 -28.74 -52.24
CA ASN A 212 16.29 -29.94 -52.03
C ASN A 212 15.95 -30.68 -53.30
N VAL A 213 15.76 -29.97 -54.41
CA VAL A 213 15.53 -30.65 -55.72
C VAL A 213 16.79 -31.40 -56.17
N ASP A 214 17.95 -30.75 -56.06
CA ASP A 214 19.21 -31.36 -56.42
C ASP A 214 19.56 -32.60 -55.59
N LEU A 215 19.36 -32.49 -54.28
CA LEU A 215 19.55 -33.62 -53.37
C LEU A 215 18.56 -34.76 -53.64
N LYS A 216 17.34 -34.47 -54.04
CA LYS A 216 16.39 -35.54 -54.45
C LYS A 216 16.83 -36.25 -55.69
N MET A 217 17.32 -35.52 -56.74
CA MET A 217 17.87 -36.14 -57.93
C MET A 217 19.08 -37.03 -57.62
N GLU A 218 19.97 -36.57 -56.73
CA GLU A 218 21.11 -37.40 -56.29
C GLU A 218 20.69 -38.64 -55.53
N ILE A 219 19.69 -38.55 -54.67
CA ILE A 219 19.14 -39.73 -53.97
C ILE A 219 18.50 -40.72 -54.93
N ASP A 220 17.78 -40.23 -55.94
CA ASP A 220 17.17 -41.11 -56.95
C ASP A 220 18.26 -41.82 -57.79
N GLU A 221 19.31 -41.10 -58.25
CA GLU A 221 20.45 -41.66 -58.96
C GLU A 221 21.18 -42.75 -58.12
N LEU A 222 21.46 -42.42 -56.86
CA LEU A 222 22.11 -43.39 -55.95
C LEU A 222 21.23 -44.61 -55.65
N SER A 223 19.92 -44.43 -55.59
CA SER A 223 18.98 -45.54 -55.40
C SER A 223 18.92 -46.47 -56.60
N GLU A 224 18.97 -45.93 -57.84
CA GLU A 224 19.06 -46.73 -59.08
C GLU A 224 20.39 -47.49 -59.15
N ARG A 225 21.52 -46.85 -58.81
CA ARG A 225 22.83 -47.52 -58.76
C ARG A 225 22.85 -48.66 -57.75
N LEU A 226 22.26 -48.44 -56.56
CA LEU A 226 22.13 -49.48 -55.52
C LEU A 226 21.28 -50.64 -55.98
N SER A 227 20.16 -50.41 -56.67
CA SER A 227 19.31 -51.46 -57.21
C SER A 227 20.03 -52.25 -58.31
N GLY A 228 20.76 -51.56 -59.20
CA GLY A 228 21.58 -52.21 -60.23
C GLY A 228 22.71 -53.10 -59.67
N LEU A 229 23.37 -52.64 -58.59
CA LEU A 229 24.39 -53.46 -57.91
C LEU A 229 23.80 -54.68 -57.17
N ARG A 230 22.62 -54.54 -56.56
CA ARG A 230 21.93 -55.62 -55.93
C ARG A 230 21.51 -56.72 -56.93
N ASN A 231 21.01 -56.31 -58.11
CA ASN A 231 20.63 -57.28 -59.17
C ASN A 231 21.86 -58.00 -59.69
N LYS A 232 23.00 -57.35 -59.95
CA LYS A 232 24.24 -58.05 -60.31
C LYS A 232 24.76 -59.00 -59.26
N ALA A 233 24.71 -58.65 -58.00
CA ALA A 233 25.10 -59.54 -56.90
C ALA A 233 24.20 -60.72 -56.72
N SER A 234 22.94 -60.68 -57.22
CA SER A 234 21.99 -61.82 -57.19
C SER A 234 22.12 -62.72 -58.44
N GLU A 235 22.75 -62.22 -59.53
CA GLU A 235 23.05 -63.02 -60.72
C GLU A 235 24.37 -63.81 -60.60
N ASP A 236 25.26 -63.39 -59.71
CA ASP A 236 26.56 -64.08 -59.46
C ASP A 236 26.49 -65.12 -58.36
N HIS A 237 25.31 -65.49 -57.91
CA HIS A 237 25.02 -66.58 -56.93
C HIS A 237 24.14 -67.66 -57.61
#